data_2f1e788c6685599793872f1e9e110801
#
_entry.id   2f1e788c6685599793872f1e9e110801
#
_cell.length_a   1.000
_cell.length_b   1.000
_cell.length_c   1.000
_cell.angle_alpha   90.00
_cell.angle_beta   90.00
_cell.angle_gamma   90.00
#
_symmetry.space_group_name_H-M   'P 1'
#
loop_
_entity.id
_entity.type
_entity.pdbx_description
1 polymer ?
#
loop_
_entity_poly.entity_id
_entity_poly.type
_entity_poly.pdbx_seq_one_letter_code
_entity_poly.pdbx_strand_id
1 'polypeptide(L)'
;MENYNNDKNTYITRMNKTALSKFDVLKPYLKKKTKVLDYGSGISPEFIKSVQQTGAKYYAYDISPTVQNELANLNIDVITDENLEKSKEKYDIIFMSSVFHEIISYMSRPERTKVLKQIYRNLKKDGKLIIRDWANNNSDKLYKINTKSEKASKEVDRWVKKLKENSIIQNIEKINNKEYKTTEKEAYEVMFHVVWGLQSFERESKEEYNIQDYLEKWLLKPLNFKVFSVIEEKDKSYLQYLQKYFILDEVPFNTKCILVLEKEELR
;
A
#
# COMPACT_ATOMS: atom_id res chain seq x y z
N MET A 1 7.40 -5.10 -10.60
CA MET A 1 7.21 -5.53 -12.00
C MET A 1 7.56 -6.99 -12.26
N GLU A 2 8.63 -7.56 -11.68
CA GLU A 2 9.02 -8.95 -11.92
C GLU A 2 8.00 -10.01 -11.47
N ASN A 3 7.18 -9.73 -10.46
CA ASN A 3 6.23 -10.72 -9.93
C ASN A 3 5.06 -11.06 -10.87
N TYR A 4 4.66 -10.15 -11.76
CA TYR A 4 3.54 -10.39 -12.67
C TYR A 4 3.92 -11.38 -13.79
N ASN A 5 5.12 -11.23 -14.34
CA ASN A 5 5.57 -12.04 -15.48
C ASN A 5 5.88 -13.51 -15.11
N ASN A 6 6.10 -13.78 -13.81
CA ASN A 6 6.46 -15.14 -13.35
C ASN A 6 5.24 -16.01 -13.00
N ASP A 7 4.12 -15.41 -12.57
CA ASP A 7 2.87 -16.14 -12.32
C ASP A 7 1.66 -15.19 -12.25
N LYS A 8 1.05 -14.93 -13.40
CA LYS A 8 -0.13 -14.08 -13.56
C LYS A 8 -1.29 -14.49 -12.62
N ASN A 9 -1.55 -15.77 -12.50
CA ASN A 9 -2.69 -16.25 -11.70
C ASN A 9 -2.46 -16.00 -10.21
N THR A 10 -1.24 -16.23 -9.73
CA THR A 10 -0.86 -15.92 -8.36
C THR A 10 -0.95 -14.43 -8.08
N TYR A 11 -0.50 -13.59 -9.01
CA TYR A 11 -0.62 -12.13 -8.87
C TYR A 11 -2.08 -11.68 -8.75
N ILE A 12 -2.95 -12.07 -9.70
CA ILE A 12 -4.37 -11.73 -9.68
C ILE A 12 -5.05 -12.25 -8.42
N THR A 13 -4.74 -13.48 -8.00
CA THR A 13 -5.28 -14.06 -6.76
C THR A 13 -4.89 -13.23 -5.53
N ARG A 14 -3.65 -12.74 -5.47
CA ARG A 14 -3.18 -11.87 -4.37
C ARG A 14 -3.90 -10.51 -4.39
N MET A 15 -4.06 -9.90 -5.57
CA MET A 15 -4.76 -8.64 -5.74
C MET A 15 -6.24 -8.75 -5.34
N ASN A 16 -6.91 -9.83 -5.73
CA ASN A 16 -8.32 -10.06 -5.38
C ASN A 16 -8.53 -10.32 -3.88
N LYS A 17 -7.55 -10.88 -3.16
CA LYS A 17 -7.67 -11.06 -1.69
C LYS A 17 -7.90 -9.75 -0.93
N THR A 18 -7.43 -8.64 -1.46
CA THR A 18 -7.60 -7.31 -0.85
C THR A 18 -8.74 -6.50 -1.50
N ALA A 19 -9.46 -7.08 -2.47
CA ALA A 19 -10.48 -6.37 -3.23
C ALA A 19 -11.60 -5.78 -2.35
N LEU A 20 -12.11 -6.56 -1.40
CA LEU A 20 -13.15 -6.12 -0.48
C LEU A 20 -12.66 -5.00 0.44
N SER A 21 -11.48 -5.14 1.05
CA SER A 21 -10.94 -4.10 1.93
C SER A 21 -10.62 -2.81 1.17
N LYS A 22 -10.16 -2.89 -0.08
CA LYS A 22 -10.01 -1.72 -0.96
C LYS A 22 -11.35 -1.06 -1.25
N PHE A 23 -12.37 -1.87 -1.56
CA PHE A 23 -13.71 -1.38 -1.86
C PHE A 23 -14.36 -0.69 -0.66
N ASP A 24 -14.23 -1.26 0.53
CA ASP A 24 -14.79 -0.69 1.77
C ASP A 24 -14.23 0.70 2.06
N VAL A 25 -12.96 0.95 1.72
CA VAL A 25 -12.34 2.29 1.81
C VAL A 25 -12.99 3.29 0.87
N LEU A 26 -13.33 2.89 -0.35
CA LEU A 26 -13.93 3.78 -1.34
C LEU A 26 -15.44 3.95 -1.19
N LYS A 27 -16.13 2.90 -0.72
CA LYS A 27 -17.59 2.81 -0.67
C LYS A 27 -18.30 4.06 -0.09
N PRO A 28 -17.82 4.69 1.00
CA PRO A 28 -18.47 5.89 1.55
C PRO A 28 -18.48 7.09 0.60
N TYR A 29 -17.59 7.11 -0.38
CA TYR A 29 -17.40 8.23 -1.32
C TYR A 29 -17.98 7.96 -2.71
N LEU A 30 -18.44 6.72 -2.98
CA LEU A 30 -18.97 6.34 -4.28
C LEU A 30 -20.44 6.71 -4.43
N LYS A 31 -20.75 7.32 -5.55
CA LYS A 31 -22.13 7.63 -6.01
C LYS A 31 -22.23 7.28 -7.49
N LYS A 32 -23.46 7.16 -8.00
CA LYS A 32 -23.69 7.01 -9.44
C LYS A 32 -22.97 8.13 -10.22
N LYS A 33 -22.21 7.76 -11.25
CA LYS A 33 -21.40 8.64 -12.10
C LYS A 33 -20.14 9.22 -11.43
N THR A 34 -19.78 8.88 -10.18
CA THR A 34 -18.49 9.24 -9.59
C THR A 34 -17.38 8.73 -10.50
N LYS A 35 -16.44 9.59 -10.90
CA LYS A 35 -15.25 9.22 -11.67
C LYS A 35 -14.12 8.86 -10.71
N VAL A 36 -13.70 7.61 -10.73
CA VAL A 36 -12.62 7.07 -9.91
C VAL A 36 -11.43 6.74 -10.82
N LEU A 37 -10.28 7.34 -10.54
CA LEU A 37 -9.00 6.92 -11.10
C LEU A 37 -8.27 6.07 -10.06
N ASP A 38 -8.04 4.80 -10.36
CA ASP A 38 -7.19 3.91 -9.57
C ASP A 38 -5.75 4.05 -10.10
N TYR A 39 -4.90 4.71 -9.32
CA TYR A 39 -3.54 5.06 -9.69
C TYR A 39 -2.56 4.01 -9.16
N GLY A 40 -1.88 3.29 -10.05
CA GLY A 40 -1.13 2.07 -9.73
C GLY A 40 -2.09 0.90 -9.46
N SER A 41 -3.06 0.72 -10.36
CA SER A 41 -4.22 -0.14 -10.14
C SER A 41 -3.87 -1.62 -10.00
N GLY A 42 -2.80 -2.08 -10.66
CA GLY A 42 -2.61 -3.50 -10.86
C GLY A 42 -3.81 -4.12 -11.57
N ILE A 43 -4.04 -5.42 -11.33
CA ILE A 43 -5.18 -6.14 -11.90
C ILE A 43 -5.97 -6.81 -10.78
N SER A 44 -7.14 -6.25 -10.45
CA SER A 44 -8.07 -6.80 -9.47
C SER A 44 -9.51 -6.76 -10.00
N PRO A 45 -9.92 -7.76 -10.81
CA PRO A 45 -11.24 -7.79 -11.43
C PRO A 45 -12.40 -7.66 -10.44
N GLU A 46 -12.27 -8.27 -9.25
CA GLU A 46 -13.30 -8.20 -8.21
C GLU A 46 -13.46 -6.79 -7.64
N PHE A 47 -12.35 -6.07 -7.41
CA PHE A 47 -12.39 -4.69 -6.96
C PHE A 47 -13.02 -3.77 -8.02
N ILE A 48 -12.58 -3.90 -9.27
CA ILE A 48 -13.09 -3.14 -10.41
C ILE A 48 -14.61 -3.32 -10.53
N LYS A 49 -15.06 -4.59 -10.53
CA LYS A 49 -16.49 -4.94 -10.60
C LYS A 49 -17.28 -4.31 -9.44
N SER A 50 -16.74 -4.37 -8.22
CA SER A 50 -17.41 -3.79 -7.04
C SER A 50 -17.59 -2.29 -7.17
N VAL A 51 -16.59 -1.55 -7.67
CA VAL A 51 -16.68 -0.11 -7.92
C VAL A 51 -17.73 0.18 -9.01
N GLN A 52 -17.67 -0.53 -10.14
CA GLN A 52 -18.61 -0.33 -11.26
C GLN A 52 -20.07 -0.64 -10.90
N GLN A 53 -20.31 -1.62 -10.02
CA GLN A 53 -21.66 -1.97 -9.54
C GLN A 53 -22.33 -0.85 -8.75
N THR A 54 -21.59 0.11 -8.20
CA THR A 54 -22.19 1.32 -7.59
C THR A 54 -22.70 2.34 -8.61
N GLY A 55 -22.44 2.12 -9.90
CA GLY A 55 -22.71 3.08 -10.98
C GLY A 55 -21.63 4.13 -11.14
N ALA A 56 -20.49 4.00 -10.44
CA ALA A 56 -19.30 4.82 -10.64
C ALA A 56 -18.60 4.45 -11.96
N LYS A 57 -17.91 5.41 -12.55
CA LYS A 57 -17.01 5.22 -13.70
C LYS A 57 -15.60 4.95 -13.19
N TYR A 58 -15.07 3.79 -13.55
CA TYR A 58 -13.74 3.36 -13.14
C TYR A 58 -12.75 3.56 -14.29
N TYR A 59 -11.63 4.18 -13.96
CA TYR A 59 -10.47 4.40 -14.81
C TYR A 59 -9.25 3.83 -14.11
N ALA A 60 -8.36 3.20 -14.84
CA ALA A 60 -7.13 2.62 -14.32
C ALA A 60 -5.89 3.29 -14.91
N TYR A 61 -4.90 3.54 -14.06
CA TYR A 61 -3.55 3.90 -14.48
C TYR A 61 -2.56 2.95 -13.83
N ASP A 62 -1.64 2.42 -14.61
CA ASP A 62 -0.51 1.63 -14.14
C ASP A 62 0.71 1.90 -15.02
N ILE A 63 1.90 1.91 -14.44
CA ILE A 63 3.14 2.14 -15.18
C ILE A 63 3.56 0.92 -16.03
N SER A 64 3.06 -0.28 -15.70
CA SER A 64 3.38 -1.52 -16.38
C SER A 64 2.60 -1.69 -17.68
N PRO A 65 3.25 -1.72 -18.86
CA PRO A 65 2.57 -1.99 -20.12
C PRO A 65 1.80 -3.32 -20.12
N THR A 66 2.31 -4.32 -19.41
CA THR A 66 1.65 -5.62 -19.28
C THR A 66 0.34 -5.50 -18.53
N VAL A 67 0.31 -4.74 -17.43
CA VAL A 67 -0.91 -4.47 -16.66
C VAL A 67 -1.90 -3.66 -17.51
N GLN A 68 -1.43 -2.63 -18.22
CA GLN A 68 -2.27 -1.82 -19.11
C GLN A 68 -2.97 -2.67 -20.18
N ASN A 69 -2.24 -3.56 -20.84
CA ASN A 69 -2.78 -4.45 -21.86
C ASN A 69 -3.84 -5.41 -21.27
N GLU A 70 -3.59 -5.96 -20.10
CA GLU A 70 -4.56 -6.86 -19.45
C GLU A 70 -5.84 -6.13 -19.02
N LEU A 71 -5.72 -4.90 -18.51
CA LEU A 71 -6.87 -4.07 -18.18
C LEU A 71 -7.69 -3.72 -19.43
N ALA A 72 -7.02 -3.39 -20.54
CA ALA A 72 -7.67 -3.14 -21.81
C ALA A 72 -8.44 -4.39 -22.33
N ASN A 73 -7.86 -5.60 -22.16
CA ASN A 73 -8.54 -6.86 -22.48
C ASN A 73 -9.78 -7.11 -21.60
N LEU A 74 -9.84 -6.52 -20.43
CA LEU A 74 -11.01 -6.53 -19.54
C LEU A 74 -12.02 -5.40 -19.86
N ASN A 75 -11.82 -4.66 -20.96
CA ASN A 75 -12.61 -3.49 -21.36
C ASN A 75 -12.62 -2.39 -20.27
N ILE A 76 -11.50 -2.18 -19.59
CA ILE A 76 -11.33 -1.10 -18.64
C ILE A 76 -10.70 0.11 -19.33
N ASP A 77 -11.21 1.31 -19.01
CA ASP A 77 -10.63 2.57 -19.49
C ASP A 77 -9.23 2.77 -18.87
N VAL A 78 -8.20 2.47 -19.63
CA VAL A 78 -6.80 2.64 -19.23
C VAL A 78 -6.34 4.05 -19.57
N ILE A 79 -5.82 4.75 -18.59
CA ILE A 79 -5.28 6.10 -18.72
C ILE A 79 -3.77 6.01 -18.91
N THR A 80 -3.23 6.65 -19.94
CA THR A 80 -1.79 6.74 -20.21
C THR A 80 -1.17 7.98 -19.58
N ASP A 81 0.16 8.04 -19.50
CA ASP A 81 0.89 9.23 -19.04
C ASP A 81 0.53 10.46 -19.86
N GLU A 82 0.39 10.32 -21.17
CA GLU A 82 -0.01 11.40 -22.06
C GLU A 82 -1.43 11.91 -21.73
N ASN A 83 -2.37 10.99 -21.46
CA ASN A 83 -3.73 11.34 -21.03
C ASN A 83 -3.72 12.07 -19.70
N LEU A 84 -2.95 11.60 -18.71
CA LEU A 84 -2.84 12.28 -17.43
C LEU A 84 -2.21 13.68 -17.56
N GLU A 85 -1.27 13.87 -18.47
CA GLU A 85 -0.57 15.13 -18.67
C GLU A 85 -1.41 16.15 -19.44
N LYS A 86 -2.13 15.72 -20.48
CA LYS A 86 -2.85 16.58 -21.43
C LYS A 86 -4.37 16.64 -21.18
N SER A 87 -4.94 15.71 -20.44
CA SER A 87 -6.39 15.62 -20.25
C SER A 87 -6.95 16.81 -19.49
N LYS A 88 -8.08 17.30 -19.99
CA LYS A 88 -8.99 18.22 -19.26
C LYS A 88 -9.93 17.46 -18.32
N GLU A 89 -9.96 16.13 -18.42
CA GLU A 89 -10.81 15.29 -17.58
C GLU A 89 -10.33 15.34 -16.12
N LYS A 90 -11.28 15.45 -15.23
CA LYS A 90 -11.05 15.52 -13.79
C LYS A 90 -11.79 14.38 -13.09
N TYR A 91 -11.16 13.84 -12.06
CA TYR A 91 -11.69 12.74 -11.26
C TYR A 91 -12.28 13.25 -9.94
N ASP A 92 -13.37 12.64 -9.51
CA ASP A 92 -13.94 12.90 -8.18
C ASP A 92 -13.06 12.28 -7.10
N ILE A 93 -12.48 11.10 -7.43
CA ILE A 93 -11.59 10.35 -6.54
C ILE A 93 -10.37 9.91 -7.35
N ILE A 94 -9.18 10.11 -6.79
CA ILE A 94 -7.97 9.38 -7.17
C ILE A 94 -7.63 8.46 -6.01
N PHE A 95 -7.58 7.16 -6.29
CA PHE A 95 -7.28 6.13 -5.31
C PHE A 95 -5.88 5.56 -5.54
N MET A 96 -5.11 5.44 -4.48
CA MET A 96 -3.77 4.85 -4.47
C MET A 96 -3.72 3.78 -3.39
N SER A 97 -3.61 2.52 -3.78
CA SER A 97 -3.52 1.42 -2.82
C SER A 97 -2.21 0.69 -2.92
N SER A 98 -1.36 0.85 -1.91
CA SER A 98 0.02 0.30 -1.86
C SER A 98 0.90 0.80 -3.02
N VAL A 99 0.87 2.11 -3.28
CA VAL A 99 1.60 2.79 -4.36
C VAL A 99 2.35 4.01 -3.85
N PHE A 100 1.83 4.70 -2.83
CA PHE A 100 2.46 5.94 -2.35
C PHE A 100 3.85 5.67 -1.76
N HIS A 101 4.03 4.57 -1.03
CA HIS A 101 5.34 4.16 -0.54
C HIS A 101 6.34 3.90 -1.68
N GLU A 102 5.91 3.34 -2.83
CA GLU A 102 6.78 3.15 -3.99
C GLU A 102 7.21 4.50 -4.61
N ILE A 103 6.28 5.46 -4.71
CA ILE A 103 6.59 6.82 -5.18
C ILE A 103 7.64 7.46 -4.27
N ILE A 104 7.51 7.29 -2.96
CA ILE A 104 8.46 7.85 -2.00
C ILE A 104 9.81 7.13 -2.05
N SER A 105 9.82 5.81 -2.24
CA SER A 105 11.05 4.99 -2.19
C SER A 105 11.88 5.06 -3.46
N TYR A 106 11.23 5.01 -4.62
CA TYR A 106 11.94 4.78 -5.89
C TYR A 106 12.08 5.99 -6.79
N MET A 107 11.24 7.03 -6.60
CA MET A 107 11.32 8.21 -7.45
C MET A 107 12.26 9.26 -6.85
N SER A 108 13.01 9.93 -7.71
CA SER A 108 13.76 11.12 -7.34
C SER A 108 12.82 12.27 -6.91
N ARG A 109 13.35 13.26 -6.20
CA ARG A 109 12.56 14.41 -5.77
C ARG A 109 11.82 15.14 -6.92
N PRO A 110 12.44 15.40 -8.08
CA PRO A 110 11.74 16.00 -9.22
C PRO A 110 10.60 15.14 -9.74
N GLU A 111 10.81 13.83 -9.90
CA GLU A 111 9.80 12.88 -10.37
C GLU A 111 8.61 12.80 -9.43
N ARG A 112 8.85 12.65 -8.11
CA ARG A 112 7.79 12.71 -7.08
C ARG A 112 6.97 13.97 -7.20
N THR A 113 7.64 15.12 -7.30
CA THR A 113 6.97 16.42 -7.43
C THR A 113 6.12 16.48 -8.69
N LYS A 114 6.62 15.97 -9.83
CA LYS A 114 5.86 15.91 -11.09
C LYS A 114 4.60 15.06 -10.92
N VAL A 115 4.75 13.84 -10.42
CA VAL A 115 3.64 12.89 -10.22
C VAL A 115 2.58 13.46 -9.27
N LEU A 116 2.97 13.97 -8.11
CA LEU A 116 2.02 14.49 -7.14
C LEU A 116 1.30 15.76 -7.61
N LYS A 117 1.98 16.64 -8.34
CA LYS A 117 1.33 17.78 -9.02
C LYS A 117 0.35 17.32 -10.10
N GLN A 118 0.67 16.24 -10.82
CA GLN A 118 -0.21 15.67 -11.83
C GLN A 118 -1.47 15.08 -11.19
N ILE A 119 -1.35 14.34 -10.08
CA ILE A 119 -2.46 13.84 -9.29
C ILE A 119 -3.35 15.00 -8.82
N TYR A 120 -2.76 16.03 -8.20
CA TYR A 120 -3.50 17.21 -7.75
C TYR A 120 -4.26 17.90 -8.90
N ARG A 121 -3.60 18.08 -10.04
CA ARG A 121 -4.18 18.74 -11.22
C ARG A 121 -5.36 17.93 -11.80
N ASN A 122 -5.32 16.60 -11.74
CA ASN A 122 -6.35 15.72 -12.27
C ASN A 122 -7.53 15.50 -11.31
N LEU A 123 -7.46 15.96 -10.07
CA LEU A 123 -8.60 16.01 -9.17
C LEU A 123 -9.51 17.18 -9.48
N LYS A 124 -10.83 16.96 -9.38
CA LYS A 124 -11.82 18.03 -9.34
C LYS A 124 -11.61 18.92 -8.12
N LYS A 125 -12.24 20.09 -8.12
CA LYS A 125 -12.50 20.86 -6.90
C LYS A 125 -13.26 19.96 -5.92
N ASP A 126 -12.89 20.00 -4.65
CA ASP A 126 -13.45 19.15 -3.58
C ASP A 126 -13.28 17.62 -3.84
N GLY A 127 -12.47 17.27 -4.86
CA GLY A 127 -12.11 15.89 -5.16
C GLY A 127 -11.18 15.31 -4.09
N LYS A 128 -11.23 13.99 -3.94
CA LYS A 128 -10.49 13.29 -2.88
C LYS A 128 -9.34 12.46 -3.44
N LEU A 129 -8.16 12.66 -2.86
CA LEU A 129 -7.06 11.71 -2.97
C LEU A 129 -7.17 10.76 -1.79
N ILE A 130 -7.37 9.47 -2.08
CA ILE A 130 -7.48 8.43 -1.06
C ILE A 130 -6.26 7.53 -1.20
N ILE A 131 -5.41 7.52 -0.17
CA ILE A 131 -4.20 6.70 -0.10
C ILE A 131 -4.45 5.61 0.94
N ARG A 132 -4.39 4.35 0.52
CA ARG A 132 -4.40 3.18 1.40
C ARG A 132 -3.04 2.51 1.30
N ASP A 133 -2.24 2.65 2.34
CA ASP A 133 -0.87 2.16 2.33
C ASP A 133 -0.46 1.64 3.72
N TRP A 134 0.80 1.43 3.96
CA TRP A 134 1.30 0.93 5.23
C TRP A 134 1.11 1.95 6.36
N ALA A 135 0.81 1.45 7.57
CA ALA A 135 0.75 2.28 8.76
C ALA A 135 2.16 2.58 9.28
N ASN A 136 2.31 3.74 9.93
CA ASN A 136 3.54 4.09 10.63
C ASN A 136 3.65 3.29 11.94
N ASN A 137 4.79 2.62 12.17
CA ASN A 137 5.04 1.79 13.35
C ASN A 137 6.40 2.09 13.97
N ASN A 138 6.60 3.30 14.47
CA ASN A 138 7.84 3.79 15.07
C ASN A 138 7.87 3.66 16.62
N SER A 139 7.21 2.66 17.19
CA SER A 139 7.15 2.47 18.65
C SER A 139 8.34 1.68 19.19
N ASP A 140 9.03 2.24 20.18
CA ASP A 140 10.14 1.59 20.89
C ASP A 140 9.66 0.76 22.11
N LYS A 141 8.35 0.58 22.30
CA LYS A 141 7.83 -0.28 23.36
C LYS A 141 8.30 -1.71 23.17
N LEU A 142 8.58 -2.39 24.29
CA LEU A 142 8.97 -3.79 24.27
C LEU A 142 7.82 -4.69 23.81
N TYR A 143 8.16 -5.62 22.94
CA TYR A 143 7.23 -6.59 22.38
C TYR A 143 7.84 -8.00 22.37
N LYS A 144 6.99 -9.01 22.48
CA LYS A 144 7.36 -10.42 22.37
C LYS A 144 6.81 -11.03 21.11
N ILE A 145 7.68 -11.55 20.27
CA ILE A 145 7.29 -12.34 19.11
C ILE A 145 7.22 -13.80 19.52
N ASN A 146 6.06 -14.43 19.37
CA ASN A 146 5.85 -15.85 19.61
C ASN A 146 5.63 -16.57 18.28
N THR A 147 6.50 -17.53 17.94
CA THR A 147 6.37 -18.31 16.72
C THR A 147 5.51 -19.54 16.95
N LYS A 148 4.71 -19.89 15.93
CA LYS A 148 3.72 -20.96 15.98
C LYS A 148 4.34 -22.36 16.09
N SER A 149 5.55 -22.53 15.57
CA SER A 149 6.26 -23.82 15.52
C SER A 149 7.76 -23.61 15.41
N GLU A 150 8.54 -24.65 15.67
CA GLU A 150 10.00 -24.64 15.45
C GLU A 150 10.37 -24.38 13.98
N LYS A 151 9.57 -24.87 13.03
CA LYS A 151 9.75 -24.58 11.60
C LYS A 151 9.58 -23.08 11.34
N ALA A 152 8.57 -22.47 11.91
CA ALA A 152 8.35 -21.02 11.82
C ALA A 152 9.48 -20.25 12.49
N SER A 153 9.96 -20.70 13.65
CA SER A 153 11.09 -20.06 14.33
C SER A 153 12.38 -20.10 13.49
N LYS A 154 12.69 -21.22 12.84
CA LYS A 154 13.83 -21.32 11.91
C LYS A 154 13.73 -20.32 10.76
N GLU A 155 12.52 -20.08 10.24
CA GLU A 155 12.32 -19.05 9.21
C GLU A 155 12.51 -17.64 9.77
N VAL A 156 11.97 -17.37 10.95
CA VAL A 156 12.19 -16.10 11.66
C VAL A 156 13.67 -15.87 11.96
N ASP A 157 14.41 -16.90 12.39
CA ASP A 157 15.87 -16.82 12.62
C ASP A 157 16.63 -16.35 11.37
N ARG A 158 16.25 -16.89 10.19
CA ARG A 158 16.85 -16.48 8.91
C ARG A 158 16.60 -15.01 8.62
N TRP A 159 15.37 -14.55 8.88
CA TRP A 159 14.99 -13.16 8.68
C TRP A 159 15.68 -12.24 9.67
N VAL A 160 15.69 -12.58 10.95
CA VAL A 160 16.40 -11.82 11.98
C VAL A 160 17.88 -11.65 11.61
N LYS A 161 18.53 -12.74 11.17
CA LYS A 161 19.91 -12.67 10.69
C LYS A 161 20.05 -11.70 9.51
N LYS A 162 19.21 -11.85 8.47
CA LYS A 162 19.27 -11.02 7.26
C LYS A 162 19.02 -9.54 7.55
N LEU A 163 18.05 -9.23 8.40
CA LEU A 163 17.71 -7.86 8.79
C LEU A 163 18.82 -7.22 9.63
N LYS A 164 19.46 -7.97 10.55
CA LYS A 164 20.62 -7.50 11.30
C LYS A 164 21.83 -7.22 10.42
N GLU A 165 22.15 -8.12 9.48
CA GLU A 165 23.24 -7.96 8.52
C GLU A 165 23.08 -6.69 7.65
N ASN A 166 21.84 -6.24 7.44
CA ASN A 166 21.54 -5.02 6.69
C ASN A 166 21.20 -3.81 7.57
N SER A 167 21.44 -3.89 8.88
CA SER A 167 21.25 -2.81 9.86
C SER A 167 19.80 -2.28 9.96
N ILE A 168 18.81 -3.08 9.56
CA ILE A 168 17.39 -2.74 9.63
C ILE A 168 16.87 -2.91 11.06
N ILE A 169 17.31 -3.96 11.75
CA ILE A 169 17.00 -4.22 13.15
C ILE A 169 18.28 -4.45 13.96
N GLN A 170 18.25 -4.18 15.26
CA GLN A 170 19.40 -4.32 16.15
C GLN A 170 19.06 -5.00 17.47
N ASN A 171 17.90 -4.69 18.05
CA ASN A 171 17.53 -5.00 19.44
C ASN A 171 16.61 -6.22 19.57
N ILE A 172 16.82 -7.24 18.74
CA ILE A 172 16.07 -8.49 18.85
C ILE A 172 16.92 -9.58 19.51
N GLU A 173 16.38 -10.18 20.56
CA GLU A 173 16.98 -11.26 21.33
C GLU A 173 16.08 -12.50 21.28
N LYS A 174 16.67 -13.67 21.02
CA LYS A 174 15.98 -14.94 21.09
C LYS A 174 16.01 -15.46 22.52
N ILE A 175 14.85 -15.56 23.16
CA ILE A 175 14.70 -16.01 24.55
C ILE A 175 14.69 -17.54 24.64
N ASN A 176 14.01 -18.19 23.73
CA ASN A 176 13.94 -19.65 23.63
C ASN A 176 13.63 -20.09 22.19
N ASN A 177 13.34 -21.38 21.98
CA ASN A 177 13.14 -21.94 20.66
C ASN A 177 12.00 -21.31 19.84
N LYS A 178 11.07 -20.56 20.48
CA LYS A 178 9.90 -19.98 19.82
C LYS A 178 9.61 -18.52 20.19
N GLU A 179 10.41 -17.94 21.10
CA GLU A 179 10.14 -16.61 21.64
C GLU A 179 11.30 -15.67 21.39
N TYR A 180 10.98 -14.44 20.97
CA TYR A 180 11.92 -13.36 20.78
C TYR A 180 11.42 -12.13 21.53
N LYS A 181 12.35 -11.36 22.10
CA LYS A 181 12.12 -10.06 22.72
C LYS A 181 12.72 -8.98 21.84
N THR A 182 11.95 -7.93 21.57
CA THR A 182 12.39 -6.81 20.73
C THR A 182 11.50 -5.58 21.02
N THR A 183 11.58 -4.54 20.18
CA THR A 183 10.63 -3.42 20.17
C THR A 183 9.48 -3.69 19.22
N GLU A 184 8.34 -2.96 19.36
CA GLU A 184 7.22 -3.03 18.44
C GLU A 184 7.66 -2.71 17.00
N LYS A 185 8.51 -1.69 16.83
CA LYS A 185 9.09 -1.30 15.54
C LYS A 185 9.84 -2.46 14.87
N GLU A 186 10.76 -3.08 15.58
CA GLU A 186 11.53 -4.18 15.00
C GLU A 186 10.72 -5.47 14.84
N ALA A 187 9.72 -5.69 15.71
CA ALA A 187 8.76 -6.78 15.52
C ALA A 187 7.98 -6.61 14.22
N TYR A 188 7.58 -5.37 13.91
CA TYR A 188 6.92 -5.04 12.64
C TYR A 188 7.83 -5.39 11.45
N GLU A 189 9.10 -4.97 11.47
CA GLU A 189 10.06 -5.27 10.41
C GLU A 189 10.20 -6.78 10.16
N VAL A 190 10.37 -7.55 11.25
CA VAL A 190 10.47 -9.03 11.13
C VAL A 190 9.20 -9.63 10.55
N MET A 191 8.03 -9.26 11.09
CA MET A 191 6.74 -9.80 10.64
C MET A 191 6.44 -9.40 9.21
N PHE A 192 6.77 -8.16 8.84
CA PHE A 192 6.58 -7.67 7.49
C PHE A 192 7.39 -8.49 6.47
N HIS A 193 8.68 -8.64 6.70
CA HIS A 193 9.57 -9.32 5.75
C HIS A 193 9.32 -10.82 5.63
N VAL A 194 8.96 -11.50 6.72
CA VAL A 194 8.64 -12.94 6.70
C VAL A 194 7.52 -13.29 5.72
N VAL A 195 6.56 -12.38 5.53
CA VAL A 195 5.42 -12.61 4.61
C VAL A 195 5.84 -12.59 3.14
N TRP A 196 6.82 -11.75 2.79
CA TRP A 196 7.21 -11.55 1.39
C TRP A 196 8.21 -12.57 0.87
N GLY A 197 8.95 -13.23 1.75
CA GLY A 197 9.97 -14.21 1.37
C GLY A 197 11.31 -13.59 0.97
N LEU A 198 12.39 -14.38 1.09
CA LEU A 198 13.77 -13.90 0.89
C LEU A 198 14.04 -13.35 -0.52
N GLN A 199 13.34 -13.84 -1.53
CA GLN A 199 13.48 -13.38 -2.92
C GLN A 199 13.03 -11.92 -3.11
N SER A 200 12.18 -11.40 -2.23
CA SER A 200 11.70 -10.02 -2.30
C SER A 200 12.55 -9.04 -1.48
N PHE A 201 13.53 -9.54 -0.69
CA PHE A 201 14.27 -8.74 0.27
C PHE A 201 14.96 -7.52 -0.33
N GLU A 202 15.65 -7.70 -1.48
CA GLU A 202 16.38 -6.59 -2.13
C GLU A 202 15.49 -5.43 -2.55
N ARG A 203 14.22 -5.69 -2.80
CA ARG A 203 13.21 -4.68 -3.09
C ARG A 203 12.62 -4.13 -1.80
N GLU A 204 12.03 -4.99 -1.00
CA GLU A 204 11.26 -4.62 0.20
C GLU A 204 12.11 -3.86 1.24
N SER A 205 13.40 -4.21 1.38
CA SER A 205 14.31 -3.54 2.33
C SER A 205 14.68 -2.09 1.95
N LYS A 206 14.34 -1.65 0.75
CA LYS A 206 14.56 -0.28 0.28
C LYS A 206 13.30 0.56 0.31
N GLU A 207 12.16 -0.05 0.63
CA GLU A 207 10.86 0.64 0.62
C GLU A 207 10.63 1.39 1.93
N GLU A 208 10.10 2.60 1.80
CA GLU A 208 9.72 3.45 2.92
C GLU A 208 8.25 3.21 3.28
N TYR A 209 8.01 2.60 4.43
CA TYR A 209 6.66 2.20 4.85
C TYR A 209 5.97 3.22 5.76
N ASN A 210 6.72 4.15 6.36
CA ASN A 210 6.14 5.16 7.25
C ASN A 210 5.63 6.35 6.43
N ILE A 211 4.65 6.13 5.60
CA ILE A 211 4.16 7.11 4.62
C ILE A 211 3.60 8.39 5.25
N GLN A 212 3.10 8.32 6.49
CA GLN A 212 2.58 9.48 7.21
C GLN A 212 3.65 10.54 7.47
N ASP A 213 4.92 10.15 7.63
CA ASP A 213 6.04 11.07 7.83
C ASP A 213 6.29 11.96 6.61
N TYR A 214 5.80 11.54 5.45
CA TYR A 214 5.93 12.27 4.19
C TYR A 214 4.71 13.11 3.82
N LEU A 215 3.59 12.93 4.53
CA LEU A 215 2.31 13.57 4.22
C LEU A 215 2.44 15.10 4.17
N GLU A 216 2.94 15.70 5.24
CA GLU A 216 3.08 17.17 5.33
C GLU A 216 4.05 17.71 4.27
N LYS A 217 5.19 17.05 4.12
CA LYS A 217 6.28 17.46 3.23
C LYS A 217 5.90 17.43 1.75
N TRP A 218 5.12 16.42 1.33
CA TRP A 218 4.89 16.15 -0.09
C TRP A 218 3.49 16.46 -0.59
N LEU A 219 2.49 16.43 0.28
CA LEU A 219 1.10 16.61 -0.08
C LEU A 219 0.49 17.87 0.51
N LEU A 220 0.51 18.05 1.84
CA LEU A 220 -0.22 19.14 2.47
C LEU A 220 0.37 20.50 2.13
N LYS A 221 1.65 20.73 2.44
CA LYS A 221 2.30 22.03 2.18
C LYS A 221 2.44 22.38 0.69
N PRO A 222 2.96 21.47 -0.18
CA PRO A 222 3.23 21.84 -1.58
C PRO A 222 1.98 21.88 -2.46
N LEU A 223 0.91 21.16 -2.13
CA LEU A 223 -0.23 20.92 -3.02
C LEU A 223 -1.57 21.37 -2.48
N ASN A 224 -1.58 22.07 -1.34
CA ASN A 224 -2.81 22.57 -0.75
C ASN A 224 -3.91 21.52 -0.59
N PHE A 225 -3.52 20.35 -0.08
CA PHE A 225 -4.47 19.36 0.38
C PHE A 225 -4.85 19.59 1.84
N LYS A 226 -6.10 19.34 2.16
CA LYS A 226 -6.60 19.27 3.53
C LYS A 226 -6.78 17.82 3.94
N VAL A 227 -6.37 17.47 5.15
CA VAL A 227 -6.68 16.16 5.73
C VAL A 227 -8.15 16.10 6.06
N PHE A 228 -8.88 15.19 5.40
CA PHE A 228 -10.29 14.92 5.66
C PHE A 228 -10.44 13.82 6.74
N SER A 229 -9.69 12.74 6.62
CA SER A 229 -9.61 11.70 7.64
C SER A 229 -8.32 10.91 7.57
N VAL A 230 -7.89 10.38 8.72
CA VAL A 230 -6.83 9.40 8.86
C VAL A 230 -7.41 8.22 9.62
N ILE A 231 -7.33 7.04 9.05
CA ILE A 231 -7.81 5.79 9.64
C ILE A 231 -6.65 4.80 9.62
N GLU A 232 -6.34 4.23 10.76
CA GLU A 232 -5.39 3.14 10.87
C GLU A 232 -6.11 1.84 11.19
N GLU A 233 -5.78 0.78 10.48
CA GLU A 233 -6.46 -0.49 10.63
C GLU A 233 -5.51 -1.69 10.66
N LYS A 234 -5.98 -2.76 11.25
CA LYS A 234 -5.37 -4.09 11.18
C LYS A 234 -6.02 -4.86 10.04
N ASP A 235 -5.35 -4.92 8.88
CA ASP A 235 -5.84 -5.65 7.71
C ASP A 235 -5.95 -7.14 8.01
N LYS A 236 -7.19 -7.65 8.04
CA LYS A 236 -7.47 -9.06 8.40
C LYS A 236 -6.78 -10.06 7.49
N SER A 237 -6.68 -9.76 6.20
CA SER A 237 -6.04 -10.66 5.23
C SER A 237 -4.54 -10.75 5.46
N TYR A 238 -3.90 -9.64 5.82
CA TYR A 238 -2.50 -9.61 6.19
C TYR A 238 -2.24 -10.36 7.51
N LEU A 239 -3.08 -10.15 8.52
CA LEU A 239 -2.98 -10.88 9.79
C LEU A 239 -3.11 -12.41 9.60
N GLN A 240 -3.98 -12.87 8.69
CA GLN A 240 -4.07 -14.29 8.35
C GLN A 240 -2.76 -14.86 7.76
N TYR A 241 -2.01 -14.04 7.03
CA TYR A 241 -0.67 -14.44 6.56
C TYR A 241 0.32 -14.55 7.71
N LEU A 242 0.33 -13.60 8.62
CA LEU A 242 1.19 -13.63 9.81
C LEU A 242 0.91 -14.85 10.69
N GLN A 243 -0.34 -15.26 10.82
CA GLN A 243 -0.76 -16.44 11.62
C GLN A 243 -0.16 -17.78 11.12
N LYS A 244 0.46 -17.81 9.95
CA LYS A 244 1.22 -18.99 9.49
C LYS A 244 2.54 -19.16 10.25
N TYR A 245 3.09 -18.08 10.73
CA TYR A 245 4.40 -18.03 11.39
C TYR A 245 4.31 -17.70 12.87
N PHE A 246 3.35 -16.86 13.27
CA PHE A 246 3.27 -16.24 14.59
C PHE A 246 1.99 -16.63 15.32
N ILE A 247 2.08 -16.64 16.66
CA ILE A 247 0.92 -16.61 17.54
C ILE A 247 0.59 -15.13 17.74
N LEU A 248 -0.59 -14.72 17.27
CA LEU A 248 -1.01 -13.33 17.27
C LEU A 248 -2.19 -13.16 18.23
N ASP A 249 -1.92 -13.22 19.54
CA ASP A 249 -2.95 -12.94 20.56
C ASP A 249 -3.30 -11.46 20.53
N GLU A 250 -2.31 -10.59 20.45
CA GLU A 250 -2.46 -9.15 20.20
C GLU A 250 -1.34 -8.68 19.26
N VAL A 251 -1.71 -8.12 18.12
CA VAL A 251 -0.78 -7.39 17.27
C VAL A 251 -0.79 -5.93 17.72
N PRO A 252 0.33 -5.39 18.20
CA PRO A 252 0.36 -4.06 18.82
C PRO A 252 0.29 -2.93 17.78
N PHE A 253 0.53 -3.23 16.51
CA PHE A 253 0.63 -2.25 15.44
C PHE A 253 -0.53 -2.35 14.43
N ASN A 254 -0.85 -1.24 13.81
CA ASN A 254 -1.70 -1.21 12.64
C ASN A 254 -0.93 -1.63 11.39
N THR A 255 -1.58 -2.28 10.45
CA THR A 255 -0.94 -2.79 9.23
C THR A 255 -1.21 -1.88 8.03
N LYS A 256 -2.27 -1.08 8.09
CA LYS A 256 -2.64 -0.14 7.04
C LYS A 256 -3.02 1.22 7.61
N CYS A 257 -2.66 2.25 6.87
CA CYS A 257 -3.10 3.62 7.04
C CYS A 257 -3.91 4.03 5.81
N ILE A 258 -5.08 4.63 6.06
CA ILE A 258 -5.95 5.19 5.03
C ILE A 258 -5.99 6.69 5.25
N LEU A 259 -5.44 7.43 4.29
CA LEU A 259 -5.43 8.89 4.27
C LEU A 259 -6.46 9.35 3.25
N VAL A 260 -7.43 10.14 3.68
CA VAL A 260 -8.36 10.82 2.79
C VAL A 260 -8.02 12.30 2.80
N LEU A 261 -7.55 12.78 1.68
CA LEU A 261 -7.15 14.16 1.46
C LEU A 261 -8.13 14.81 0.50
N GLU A 262 -8.56 16.02 0.82
CA GLU A 262 -9.46 16.81 -0.02
C GLU A 262 -8.68 17.95 -0.66
N LYS A 263 -8.91 18.16 -1.96
CA LYS A 263 -8.31 19.27 -2.69
C LYS A 263 -8.95 20.57 -2.32
N GLU A 264 -8.19 21.50 -1.76
CA GLU A 264 -8.62 22.88 -1.55
C GLU A 264 -8.27 23.75 -2.76
N GLU A 265 -9.11 24.74 -3.06
CA GLU A 265 -8.73 25.80 -4.01
C GLU A 265 -7.70 26.73 -3.37
N LEU A 266 -6.71 27.12 -4.16
CA LEU A 266 -5.85 28.26 -3.82
C LEU A 266 -6.75 29.51 -3.80
N ARG A 267 -6.86 30.12 -2.64
CA ARG A 267 -7.54 31.41 -2.48
C ARG A 267 -6.78 32.53 -3.17
#